data_f64a9a0a7a2b612a19f58158283d14f1
#
_entry.id   f64a9a0a7a2b612a19f58158283d14f1
#
_cell.length_a   1.000
_cell.length_b   1.000
_cell.length_c   1.000
_cell.angle_alpha   90.00
_cell.angle_beta   90.00
_cell.angle_gamma   90.00
#
_symmetry.space_group_name_H-M   'P 1'
#
loop_
_entity.id
_entity.type
_entity.pdbx_description
1 polymer ?
#
loop_
_entity_poly.entity_id
_entity_poly.type
_entity_poly.pdbx_seq_one_letter_code
_entity_poly.pdbx_strand_id
1 'polypeptide(L)'
;MKTGASWPGLDEARARVLGMQTKLHLLSERDATARFDDLFNLVVDPSFMLIAWERVARNTGARSAGIDGLTARRIEAEGQVEHFLTDLRMQVKAGVFSPSPVRERLIPKSPGKFRRLGIPTIADRVVQACLGLVLEPVFEADFHPSSYGFRPRRRAMDAVSEIQMFASRSYEWVFEGDIKACFDEIDHTALMGRVRRRIGDRRVLGLVKSFLKAGILGEDQVHRESNTGTPQGGILSPLLANIALEVLDEHFARPLGGNLSNAGGSLTSSPQRPAGVPAGALRR
;
A
#
# COMPACT_ATOMS: atom_id res chain seq x y z
N MET A 1 -23.26 3.13 -25.83
CA MET A 1 -22.50 2.73 -24.61
C MET A 1 -23.36 3.06 -23.41
N LYS A 2 -23.72 2.07 -22.57
CA LYS A 2 -24.53 2.31 -21.37
C LYS A 2 -23.66 3.00 -20.31
N THR A 3 -23.67 4.34 -20.28
CA THR A 3 -22.97 5.20 -19.33
C THR A 3 -23.75 5.42 -18.02
N GLY A 4 -24.82 4.65 -17.79
CA GLY A 4 -25.77 4.84 -16.69
C GLY A 4 -25.88 3.63 -15.75
N ALA A 5 -24.78 2.93 -15.43
CA ALA A 5 -24.83 2.00 -14.32
C ALA A 5 -24.82 2.82 -13.03
N SER A 6 -25.89 2.75 -12.24
CA SER A 6 -25.97 3.35 -10.92
C SER A 6 -24.81 2.83 -10.05
N TRP A 7 -24.25 3.69 -9.20
CA TRP A 7 -23.23 3.29 -8.24
C TRP A 7 -23.83 2.22 -7.32
N PRO A 8 -23.05 1.17 -6.95
CA PRO A 8 -23.54 0.12 -6.06
C PRO A 8 -23.78 0.66 -4.66
N GLY A 9 -24.65 -0.01 -3.92
CA GLY A 9 -24.78 0.24 -2.48
C GLY A 9 -23.48 -0.08 -1.75
N LEU A 10 -23.25 0.60 -0.60
CA LEU A 10 -21.97 0.49 0.11
C LEU A 10 -21.69 -0.95 0.59
N ASP A 11 -22.73 -1.67 1.06
CA ASP A 11 -22.56 -3.05 1.53
C ASP A 11 -22.30 -4.03 0.38
N GLU A 12 -22.96 -3.83 -0.76
CA GLU A 12 -22.67 -4.57 -1.99
C GLU A 12 -21.24 -4.34 -2.45
N ALA A 13 -20.79 -3.08 -2.47
CA ALA A 13 -19.43 -2.72 -2.81
C ALA A 13 -18.40 -3.38 -1.88
N ARG A 14 -18.65 -3.38 -0.56
CA ARG A 14 -17.78 -4.03 0.44
C ARG A 14 -17.69 -5.54 0.18
N ALA A 15 -18.84 -6.20 -0.01
CA ALA A 15 -18.86 -7.65 -0.28
C ALA A 15 -18.07 -8.01 -1.54
N ARG A 16 -18.27 -7.23 -2.62
CA ARG A 16 -17.56 -7.42 -3.89
C ARG A 16 -16.05 -7.21 -3.74
N VAL A 17 -15.63 -6.11 -3.11
CA VAL A 17 -14.20 -5.81 -2.90
C VAL A 17 -13.55 -6.89 -2.05
N LEU A 18 -14.16 -7.28 -0.93
CA LEU A 18 -13.64 -8.33 -0.04
C LEU A 18 -13.52 -9.68 -0.77
N GLY A 19 -14.57 -10.07 -1.53
CA GLY A 19 -14.54 -11.31 -2.31
C GLY A 19 -13.41 -11.33 -3.34
N MET A 20 -13.18 -10.20 -4.03
CA MET A 20 -12.10 -10.09 -5.01
C MET A 20 -10.72 -10.08 -4.34
N GLN A 21 -10.55 -9.36 -3.23
CA GLN A 21 -9.30 -9.36 -2.45
C GLN A 21 -8.95 -10.75 -1.94
N THR A 22 -9.94 -11.49 -1.42
CA THR A 22 -9.74 -12.88 -0.98
C THR A 22 -9.30 -13.75 -2.14
N LYS A 23 -9.93 -13.60 -3.32
CA LYS A 23 -9.56 -14.37 -4.51
C LYS A 23 -8.13 -14.06 -4.97
N LEU A 24 -7.75 -12.78 -5.04
CA LEU A 24 -6.40 -12.37 -5.43
C LEU A 24 -5.35 -12.93 -4.46
N HIS A 25 -5.61 -12.84 -3.16
CA HIS A 25 -4.71 -13.36 -2.13
C HIS A 25 -4.51 -14.87 -2.24
N LEU A 26 -5.61 -15.64 -2.34
CA LEU A 26 -5.54 -17.08 -2.49
C LEU A 26 -4.83 -17.54 -3.78
N LEU A 27 -5.02 -16.81 -4.88
CA LEU A 27 -4.30 -17.09 -6.12
C LEU A 27 -2.80 -16.81 -5.97
N SER A 28 -2.46 -15.73 -5.24
CA SER A 28 -1.09 -15.34 -4.95
C SER A 28 -0.38 -16.34 -4.02
N GLU A 29 -1.07 -16.84 -2.98
CA GLU A 29 -0.54 -17.88 -2.07
C GLU A 29 -0.31 -19.22 -2.77
N ARG A 30 -1.18 -19.59 -3.72
CA ARG A 30 -1.07 -20.88 -4.46
C ARG A 30 0.12 -20.92 -5.38
N ASP A 31 0.47 -19.79 -5.97
CA ASP A 31 1.58 -19.69 -6.92
C ASP A 31 2.33 -18.37 -6.72
N ALA A 32 3.47 -18.45 -6.04
CA ALA A 32 4.37 -17.33 -5.81
C ALA A 32 4.98 -16.74 -7.11
N THR A 33 4.87 -17.46 -8.23
CA THR A 33 5.34 -17.02 -9.55
C THR A 33 4.22 -16.45 -10.41
N ALA A 34 2.96 -16.58 -9.98
CA ALA A 34 1.80 -16.07 -10.70
C ALA A 34 1.90 -14.57 -10.93
N ARG A 35 1.66 -14.17 -12.17
CA ARG A 35 1.67 -12.78 -12.59
C ARG A 35 0.28 -12.35 -13.03
N PHE A 36 -0.15 -11.21 -12.54
CA PHE A 36 -1.49 -10.68 -12.77
C PHE A 36 -1.49 -9.63 -13.88
N ASP A 37 -2.13 -9.96 -15.00
CA ASP A 37 -2.08 -9.13 -16.23
C ASP A 37 -3.36 -8.31 -16.48
N ASP A 38 -4.45 -8.56 -15.73
CA ASP A 38 -5.73 -7.86 -15.88
C ASP A 38 -6.31 -7.39 -14.54
N LEU A 39 -5.67 -6.39 -13.96
CA LEU A 39 -6.05 -5.79 -12.68
C LEU A 39 -6.66 -4.39 -12.83
N PHE A 40 -6.42 -3.72 -13.94
CA PHE A 40 -6.88 -2.35 -14.15
C PHE A 40 -8.40 -2.21 -14.10
N ASN A 41 -9.12 -3.24 -14.55
CA ASN A 41 -10.57 -3.26 -14.48
C ASN A 41 -11.09 -3.16 -13.04
N LEU A 42 -10.34 -3.69 -12.07
CA LEU A 42 -10.65 -3.56 -10.65
C LEU A 42 -10.35 -2.14 -10.12
N VAL A 43 -9.27 -1.51 -10.59
CA VAL A 43 -8.93 -0.13 -10.20
C VAL A 43 -10.03 0.85 -10.60
N VAL A 44 -10.68 0.63 -11.75
CA VAL A 44 -11.78 1.47 -12.25
C VAL A 44 -13.18 0.87 -11.98
N ASP A 45 -13.27 -0.18 -11.18
CA ASP A 45 -14.55 -0.78 -10.78
C ASP A 45 -15.28 0.16 -9.81
N PRO A 46 -16.58 0.47 -10.02
CA PRO A 46 -17.33 1.37 -9.16
C PRO A 46 -17.30 0.97 -7.68
N SER A 47 -17.34 -0.33 -7.36
CA SER A 47 -17.27 -0.82 -5.98
C SER A 47 -15.91 -0.51 -5.33
N PHE A 48 -14.81 -0.71 -6.07
CA PHE A 48 -13.47 -0.38 -5.57
C PHE A 48 -13.31 1.12 -5.37
N MET A 49 -13.79 1.95 -6.30
CA MET A 49 -13.73 3.40 -6.17
C MET A 49 -14.59 3.91 -5.01
N LEU A 50 -15.75 3.34 -4.77
CA LEU A 50 -16.60 3.70 -3.64
C LEU A 50 -15.95 3.34 -2.29
N ILE A 51 -15.35 2.17 -2.17
CA ILE A 51 -14.62 1.76 -0.96
C ILE A 51 -13.35 2.59 -0.78
N ALA A 52 -12.65 2.92 -1.86
CA ALA A 52 -11.50 3.83 -1.82
C ALA A 52 -11.92 5.23 -1.34
N TRP A 53 -13.04 5.77 -1.84
CA TRP A 53 -13.62 7.02 -1.34
C TRP A 53 -13.91 6.96 0.15
N GLU A 54 -14.60 5.91 0.62
CA GLU A 54 -14.92 5.74 2.04
C GLU A 54 -13.66 5.76 2.91
N ARG A 55 -12.59 5.06 2.49
CA ARG A 55 -11.29 5.11 3.19
C ARG A 55 -10.73 6.53 3.25
N VAL A 56 -10.77 7.27 2.14
CA VAL A 56 -10.22 8.64 2.04
C VAL A 56 -11.05 9.61 2.89
N ALA A 57 -12.37 9.55 2.79
CA ALA A 57 -13.29 10.47 3.47
C ALA A 57 -13.30 10.28 4.99
N ARG A 58 -13.09 9.03 5.49
CA ARG A 58 -13.04 8.73 6.92
C ARG A 58 -11.67 8.86 7.56
N ASN A 59 -10.62 9.03 6.78
CA ASN A 59 -9.27 9.18 7.31
C ASN A 59 -9.09 10.54 8.00
N THR A 60 -8.20 10.61 8.98
CA THR A 60 -7.81 11.88 9.65
C THR A 60 -7.33 12.95 8.66
N GLY A 61 -6.72 12.53 7.55
CA GLY A 61 -6.31 13.40 6.43
C GLY A 61 -7.45 13.94 5.55
N ALA A 62 -8.72 13.51 5.74
CA ALA A 62 -9.85 13.93 4.91
C ALA A 62 -10.10 15.46 4.87
N ARG A 63 -9.65 16.16 5.91
CA ARG A 63 -9.75 17.62 6.04
C ARG A 63 -8.57 18.37 5.43
N SER A 64 -7.52 17.69 5.01
CA SER A 64 -6.31 18.28 4.44
C SER A 64 -6.40 18.28 2.93
N ALA A 65 -6.43 19.46 2.33
CA ALA A 65 -6.44 19.62 0.88
C ALA A 65 -5.06 19.39 0.27
N GLY A 66 -5.00 18.87 -0.96
CA GLY A 66 -3.82 18.88 -1.81
C GLY A 66 -3.51 20.27 -2.37
N ILE A 67 -2.85 20.32 -3.53
CA ILE A 67 -2.53 21.58 -4.23
C ILE A 67 -3.78 22.23 -4.84
N ASP A 68 -4.84 21.47 -5.08
CA ASP A 68 -6.12 21.87 -5.65
C ASP A 68 -7.07 22.57 -4.65
N GLY A 69 -6.71 22.59 -3.36
CA GLY A 69 -7.54 23.16 -2.31
C GLY A 69 -8.81 22.35 -1.97
N LEU A 70 -9.05 21.19 -2.61
CA LEU A 70 -10.21 20.36 -2.36
C LEU A 70 -10.01 19.46 -1.14
N THR A 71 -11.09 19.26 -0.37
CA THR A 71 -11.15 18.32 0.75
C THR A 71 -12.30 17.35 0.55
N ALA A 72 -12.19 16.14 1.10
CA ALA A 72 -13.28 15.16 1.03
C ALA A 72 -14.55 15.68 1.71
N ARG A 73 -14.39 16.40 2.84
CA ARG A 73 -15.51 17.03 3.55
C ARG A 73 -16.28 18.05 2.68
N ARG A 74 -15.58 18.82 1.84
CA ARG A 74 -16.22 19.77 0.94
C ARG A 74 -17.03 19.05 -0.14
N ILE A 75 -16.45 18.02 -0.78
CA ILE A 75 -17.13 17.21 -1.79
C ILE A 75 -18.39 16.56 -1.22
N GLU A 76 -18.34 16.02 0.02
CA GLU A 76 -19.49 15.46 0.72
C GLU A 76 -20.56 16.50 1.03
N ALA A 77 -20.15 17.65 1.58
CA ALA A 77 -21.08 18.73 1.95
C ALA A 77 -21.84 19.33 0.74
N GLU A 78 -21.19 19.32 -0.43
CA GLU A 78 -21.79 19.77 -1.69
C GLU A 78 -22.62 18.68 -2.37
N GLY A 79 -22.68 17.45 -1.81
CA GLY A 79 -23.42 16.32 -2.37
C GLY A 79 -22.84 15.80 -3.71
N GLN A 80 -21.57 16.08 -3.98
CA GLN A 80 -20.94 15.83 -5.30
C GLN A 80 -20.15 14.52 -5.39
N VAL A 81 -20.25 13.64 -4.40
CA VAL A 81 -19.43 12.42 -4.32
C VAL A 81 -19.57 11.55 -5.57
N GLU A 82 -20.81 11.26 -5.99
CA GLU A 82 -21.07 10.41 -7.15
C GLU A 82 -20.56 11.05 -8.46
N HIS A 83 -20.77 12.33 -8.61
CA HIS A 83 -20.28 13.09 -9.79
C HIS A 83 -18.74 13.08 -9.81
N PHE A 84 -18.11 13.40 -8.70
CA PHE A 84 -16.65 13.38 -8.55
C PHE A 84 -16.06 12.01 -8.89
N LEU A 85 -16.62 10.94 -8.36
CA LEU A 85 -16.14 9.58 -8.62
C LEU A 85 -16.38 9.15 -10.09
N THR A 86 -17.49 9.58 -10.68
CA THR A 86 -17.80 9.31 -12.08
C THR A 86 -16.78 9.97 -13.01
N ASP A 87 -16.48 11.25 -12.79
CA ASP A 87 -15.51 12.00 -13.56
C ASP A 87 -14.10 11.43 -13.40
N LEU A 88 -13.70 11.14 -12.15
CA LEU A 88 -12.41 10.53 -11.86
C LEU A 88 -12.27 9.17 -12.57
N ARG A 89 -13.32 8.34 -12.48
CA ARG A 89 -13.36 7.04 -13.15
C ARG A 89 -13.21 7.18 -14.67
N MET A 90 -13.88 8.14 -15.28
CA MET A 90 -13.78 8.39 -16.73
C MET A 90 -12.36 8.80 -17.10
N GLN A 91 -11.72 9.69 -16.34
CA GLN A 91 -10.34 10.13 -16.57
C GLN A 91 -9.34 8.98 -16.47
N VAL A 92 -9.44 8.16 -15.40
CA VAL A 92 -8.55 6.99 -15.21
C VAL A 92 -8.76 5.97 -16.33
N LYS A 93 -10.02 5.67 -16.67
CA LYS A 93 -10.37 4.70 -17.72
C LYS A 93 -9.90 5.14 -19.11
N ALA A 94 -9.98 6.43 -19.40
CA ALA A 94 -9.50 7.00 -20.66
C ALA A 94 -7.97 7.14 -20.74
N GLY A 95 -7.25 6.90 -19.63
CA GLY A 95 -5.80 7.06 -19.57
C GLY A 95 -5.32 8.51 -19.58
N VAL A 96 -6.22 9.47 -19.33
CA VAL A 96 -5.88 10.91 -19.27
C VAL A 96 -5.63 11.40 -17.83
N PHE A 97 -5.90 10.56 -16.84
CA PHE A 97 -5.56 10.87 -15.45
C PHE A 97 -4.06 10.97 -15.27
N SER A 98 -3.62 12.08 -14.70
CA SER A 98 -2.22 12.31 -14.30
C SER A 98 -2.18 12.76 -12.84
N PRO A 99 -1.40 12.10 -11.98
CA PRO A 99 -1.24 12.53 -10.60
C PRO A 99 -0.69 13.94 -10.50
N SER A 100 -1.21 14.70 -9.55
CA SER A 100 -0.70 16.02 -9.22
C SER A 100 0.50 15.95 -8.29
N PRO A 101 1.39 16.95 -8.30
CA PRO A 101 2.43 17.06 -7.27
C PRO A 101 1.83 17.07 -5.87
N VAL A 102 2.48 16.41 -4.92
CA VAL A 102 2.04 16.47 -3.52
C VAL A 102 2.37 17.83 -2.91
N ARG A 103 1.47 18.38 -2.12
CA ARG A 103 1.70 19.60 -1.36
C ARG A 103 2.55 19.28 -0.13
N GLU A 104 3.75 19.85 -0.04
CA GLU A 104 4.62 19.68 1.12
C GLU A 104 4.10 20.42 2.34
N ARG A 105 4.24 19.80 3.51
CA ARG A 105 4.06 20.39 4.83
C ARG A 105 5.16 19.94 5.77
N LEU A 106 5.77 20.90 6.47
CA LEU A 106 6.78 20.61 7.48
C LEU A 106 6.12 20.40 8.83
N ILE A 107 6.31 19.20 9.40
CA ILE A 107 5.78 18.85 10.74
C ILE A 107 6.96 18.77 11.71
N PRO A 108 6.91 19.44 12.87
CA PRO A 108 7.95 19.30 13.89
C PRO A 108 8.06 17.85 14.38
N LYS A 109 9.27 17.31 14.40
CA LYS A 109 9.57 15.96 14.93
C LYS A 109 10.24 16.01 16.31
N SER A 110 11.18 16.94 16.48
CA SER A 110 11.92 17.21 17.73
C SER A 110 12.50 18.62 17.61
N PRO A 111 13.03 19.23 18.69
CA PRO A 111 13.60 20.57 18.63
C PRO A 111 14.58 20.72 17.46
N GLY A 112 14.29 21.65 16.55
CA GLY A 112 15.10 21.95 15.37
C GLY A 112 15.03 20.92 14.23
N LYS A 113 14.24 19.85 14.34
CA LYS A 113 14.06 18.84 13.28
C LYS A 113 12.62 18.83 12.74
N PHE A 114 12.49 18.81 11.42
CA PHE A 114 11.19 18.74 10.73
C PHE A 114 11.08 17.45 9.92
N ARG A 115 9.85 16.96 9.82
CA ARG A 115 9.46 15.89 8.92
C ARG A 115 8.68 16.49 7.76
N ARG A 116 9.02 16.12 6.54
CA ARG A 116 8.30 16.52 5.34
C ARG A 116 7.12 15.58 5.11
N LEU A 117 5.92 16.14 5.07
CA LEU A 117 4.70 15.39 4.73
C LEU A 117 4.20 15.85 3.38
N GLY A 118 4.07 14.92 2.44
CA GLY A 118 3.45 15.18 1.14
C GLY A 118 1.95 14.92 1.21
N ILE A 119 1.14 15.92 0.88
CA ILE A 119 -0.32 15.83 0.90
C ILE A 119 -0.84 15.74 -0.54
N PRO A 120 -1.27 14.54 -1.04
CA PRO A 120 -1.85 14.39 -2.36
C PRO A 120 -3.24 15.04 -2.45
N THR A 121 -3.72 15.31 -3.66
CA THR A 121 -5.11 15.72 -3.90
C THR A 121 -6.09 14.61 -3.50
N ILE A 122 -7.37 14.93 -3.36
CA ILE A 122 -8.39 13.91 -3.05
C ILE A 122 -8.51 12.91 -4.20
N ALA A 123 -8.44 13.36 -5.45
CA ALA A 123 -8.45 12.49 -6.63
C ALA A 123 -7.28 11.50 -6.60
N ASP A 124 -6.07 11.98 -6.34
CA ASP A 124 -4.88 11.13 -6.21
C ASP A 124 -5.03 10.10 -5.09
N ARG A 125 -5.55 10.52 -3.92
CA ARG A 125 -5.77 9.60 -2.79
C ARG A 125 -6.76 8.50 -3.12
N VAL A 126 -7.83 8.80 -3.84
CA VAL A 126 -8.83 7.80 -4.25
C VAL A 126 -8.20 6.80 -5.22
N VAL A 127 -7.46 7.26 -6.23
CA VAL A 127 -6.79 6.35 -7.18
C VAL A 127 -5.70 5.52 -6.49
N GLN A 128 -4.91 6.12 -5.59
CA GLN A 128 -3.92 5.39 -4.76
C GLN A 128 -4.60 4.34 -3.88
N ALA A 129 -5.75 4.67 -3.28
CA ALA A 129 -6.51 3.72 -2.47
C ALA A 129 -7.08 2.57 -3.32
N CYS A 130 -7.57 2.83 -4.54
CA CYS A 130 -7.97 1.78 -5.48
C CYS A 130 -6.80 0.86 -5.83
N LEU A 131 -5.63 1.44 -6.15
CA LEU A 131 -4.41 0.65 -6.39
C LEU A 131 -4.03 -0.18 -5.16
N GLY A 132 -4.09 0.41 -3.97
CA GLY A 132 -3.84 -0.30 -2.71
C GLY A 132 -4.78 -1.48 -2.51
N LEU A 133 -6.10 -1.28 -2.70
CA LEU A 133 -7.11 -2.35 -2.58
C LEU A 133 -6.85 -3.54 -3.53
N VAL A 134 -6.26 -3.28 -4.69
CA VAL A 134 -5.96 -4.30 -5.71
C VAL A 134 -4.60 -4.96 -5.48
N LEU A 135 -3.58 -4.18 -5.14
CA LEU A 135 -2.19 -4.67 -5.03
C LEU A 135 -1.90 -5.33 -3.68
N GLU A 136 -2.45 -4.78 -2.58
CA GLU A 136 -2.20 -5.26 -1.22
C GLU A 136 -2.44 -6.78 -1.07
N PRO A 137 -3.57 -7.36 -1.51
CA PRO A 137 -3.80 -8.80 -1.36
C PRO A 137 -2.83 -9.68 -2.15
N VAL A 138 -2.24 -9.15 -3.23
CA VAL A 138 -1.25 -9.88 -4.04
C VAL A 138 0.08 -9.94 -3.30
N PHE A 139 0.59 -8.79 -2.84
CA PHE A 139 1.90 -8.72 -2.17
C PHE A 139 1.86 -9.19 -0.72
N GLU A 140 0.71 -9.10 -0.03
CA GLU A 140 0.55 -9.61 1.34
C GLU A 140 0.86 -11.11 1.44
N ALA A 141 0.64 -11.87 0.36
CA ALA A 141 0.99 -13.28 0.27
C ALA A 141 2.51 -13.53 0.20
N ASP A 142 3.28 -12.55 -0.28
CA ASP A 142 4.73 -12.68 -0.47
C ASP A 142 5.53 -12.24 0.77
N PHE A 143 4.97 -11.31 1.57
CA PHE A 143 5.70 -10.72 2.70
C PHE A 143 6.04 -11.74 3.78
N HIS A 144 7.27 -11.67 4.28
CA HIS A 144 7.74 -12.54 5.34
C HIS A 144 6.85 -12.48 6.60
N PRO A 145 6.58 -13.61 7.27
CA PRO A 145 5.74 -13.64 8.48
C PRO A 145 6.18 -12.68 9.58
N SER A 146 7.47 -12.45 9.76
CA SER A 146 8.04 -11.54 10.77
C SER A 146 8.13 -10.07 10.29
N SER A 147 7.59 -9.73 9.12
CA SER A 147 7.43 -8.35 8.67
C SER A 147 6.11 -7.79 9.22
N TYR A 148 6.16 -6.70 10.00
CA TYR A 148 5.00 -6.16 10.73
C TYR A 148 4.56 -4.77 10.28
N GLY A 149 5.48 -3.95 9.79
CA GLY A 149 5.22 -2.55 9.46
C GLY A 149 4.16 -2.35 8.37
N PHE A 150 3.18 -1.49 8.62
CA PHE A 150 2.15 -1.07 7.65
C PHE A 150 1.36 -2.20 6.97
N ARG A 151 1.29 -3.37 7.59
CA ARG A 151 0.53 -4.50 7.08
C ARG A 151 -0.83 -4.62 7.75
N PRO A 152 -1.87 -5.07 7.03
CA PRO A 152 -3.20 -5.27 7.62
C PRO A 152 -3.14 -6.34 8.72
N ARG A 153 -3.87 -6.08 9.82
CA ARG A 153 -3.98 -6.99 10.98
C ARG A 153 -2.65 -7.33 11.67
N ARG A 154 -1.59 -6.58 11.41
CA ARG A 154 -0.30 -6.68 12.09
C ARG A 154 -0.13 -5.50 13.04
N ARG A 155 0.25 -5.75 14.30
CA ARG A 155 0.41 -4.73 15.34
C ARG A 155 1.83 -4.75 15.88
N ALA A 156 2.27 -3.62 16.42
CA ALA A 156 3.57 -3.55 17.09
C ALA A 156 3.69 -4.56 18.27
N MET A 157 2.58 -4.80 18.99
CA MET A 157 2.57 -5.78 20.08
C MET A 157 2.75 -7.23 19.59
N ASP A 158 2.31 -7.55 18.39
CA ASP A 158 2.52 -8.87 17.79
C ASP A 158 4.01 -9.08 17.51
N ALA A 159 4.70 -8.05 17.00
CA ALA A 159 6.17 -8.07 16.83
C ALA A 159 6.91 -8.23 18.17
N VAL A 160 6.50 -7.49 19.21
CA VAL A 160 7.07 -7.62 20.56
C VAL A 160 6.89 -9.04 21.10
N SER A 161 5.71 -9.63 20.92
CA SER A 161 5.43 -11.00 21.36
C SER A 161 6.29 -12.04 20.62
N GLU A 162 6.53 -11.83 19.33
CA GLU A 162 7.43 -12.72 18.56
C GLU A 162 8.88 -12.59 19.04
N ILE A 163 9.38 -11.37 19.27
CA ILE A 163 10.72 -11.14 19.85
C ILE A 163 10.84 -11.83 21.21
N GLN A 164 9.84 -11.69 22.09
CA GLN A 164 9.83 -12.35 23.40
C GLN A 164 9.87 -13.88 23.26
N MET A 165 9.13 -14.44 22.29
CA MET A 165 9.14 -15.87 22.01
C MET A 165 10.55 -16.34 21.58
N PHE A 166 11.24 -15.60 20.72
CA PHE A 166 12.62 -15.94 20.32
C PHE A 166 13.59 -15.82 21.49
N ALA A 167 13.53 -14.75 22.27
CA ALA A 167 14.38 -14.55 23.44
C ALA A 167 14.21 -15.69 24.48
N SER A 168 12.97 -16.18 24.70
CA SER A 168 12.70 -17.31 25.59
C SER A 168 13.23 -18.66 25.09
N ARG A 169 13.61 -18.74 23.79
CA ARG A 169 14.21 -19.93 23.15
C ARG A 169 15.74 -19.83 23.02
N SER A 170 16.39 -19.01 23.84
CA SER A 170 17.84 -18.82 23.90
C SER A 170 18.45 -18.11 22.67
N TYR A 171 17.67 -17.34 21.92
CA TYR A 171 18.23 -16.40 20.95
C TYR A 171 18.67 -15.12 21.70
N GLU A 172 19.94 -15.02 22.04
CA GLU A 172 20.48 -13.97 22.91
C GLU A 172 21.05 -12.77 22.13
N TRP A 173 21.34 -12.97 20.84
CA TRP A 173 21.90 -11.93 20.00
C TRP A 173 20.83 -11.16 19.25
N VAL A 174 20.85 -9.84 19.37
CA VAL A 174 19.93 -8.94 18.69
C VAL A 174 20.73 -7.99 17.79
N PHE A 175 20.36 -7.93 16.53
CA PHE A 175 20.81 -6.87 15.62
C PHE A 175 19.74 -5.80 15.54
N GLU A 176 20.08 -4.57 15.92
CA GLU A 176 19.22 -3.40 15.76
C GLU A 176 19.76 -2.52 14.64
N GLY A 177 18.93 -2.23 13.65
CA GLY A 177 19.28 -1.38 12.52
C GLY A 177 18.14 -0.42 12.17
N ASP A 178 18.47 0.82 11.81
CA ASP A 178 17.54 1.82 11.29
C ASP A 178 17.92 2.25 9.88
N ILE A 179 16.92 2.36 9.00
CA ILE A 179 17.15 2.76 7.61
C ILE A 179 16.96 4.27 7.51
N LYS A 180 18.06 4.96 7.26
CA LYS A 180 18.04 6.41 7.04
C LYS A 180 17.20 6.75 5.82
N ALA A 181 16.26 7.68 5.99
CA ALA A 181 15.43 8.23 4.90
C ALA A 181 14.77 7.15 4.01
N CYS A 182 14.30 6.04 4.62
CA CYS A 182 13.79 4.86 3.89
C CYS A 182 12.84 5.23 2.75
N PHE A 183 11.80 6.05 3.03
CA PHE A 183 10.81 6.44 2.01
C PHE A 183 11.38 7.35 0.94
N ASP A 184 12.37 8.18 1.26
CA ASP A 184 12.91 9.20 0.37
C ASP A 184 13.99 8.64 -0.58
N GLU A 185 14.62 7.49 -0.21
CA GLU A 185 15.77 6.91 -0.93
C GLU A 185 15.42 5.64 -1.73
N ILE A 186 14.15 5.23 -1.78
CA ILE A 186 13.73 4.06 -2.58
C ILE A 186 14.02 4.33 -4.07
N ASP A 187 14.88 3.49 -4.68
CA ASP A 187 15.12 3.54 -6.13
C ASP A 187 13.88 3.10 -6.91
N HIS A 188 13.38 3.98 -7.77
CA HIS A 188 12.16 3.72 -8.56
C HIS A 188 12.32 2.54 -9.54
N THR A 189 13.52 2.33 -10.09
CA THR A 189 13.78 1.25 -11.06
C THR A 189 13.76 -0.09 -10.36
N ALA A 190 14.45 -0.19 -9.23
CA ALA A 190 14.48 -1.40 -8.41
C ALA A 190 13.08 -1.74 -7.89
N LEU A 191 12.36 -0.76 -7.31
CA LEU A 191 10.97 -0.94 -6.86
C LEU A 191 10.06 -1.43 -7.98
N MET A 192 10.07 -0.76 -9.14
CA MET A 192 9.25 -1.17 -10.29
C MET A 192 9.66 -2.53 -10.84
N GLY A 193 10.92 -2.92 -10.71
CA GLY A 193 11.39 -4.27 -11.00
C GLY A 193 10.69 -5.31 -10.12
N ARG A 194 10.61 -5.06 -8.81
CA ARG A 194 9.90 -5.94 -7.86
C ARG A 194 8.39 -5.97 -8.13
N VAL A 195 7.77 -4.81 -8.34
CA VAL A 195 6.33 -4.75 -8.67
C VAL A 195 6.02 -5.59 -9.91
N ARG A 196 6.87 -5.55 -10.94
CA ARG A 196 6.70 -6.33 -12.19
C ARG A 196 6.84 -7.83 -12.00
N ARG A 197 7.41 -8.33 -10.92
CA ARG A 197 7.44 -9.77 -10.65
C ARG A 197 6.03 -10.34 -10.55
N ARG A 198 5.11 -9.59 -9.92
CA ARG A 198 3.73 -10.04 -9.66
C ARG A 198 2.71 -9.36 -10.58
N ILE A 199 2.97 -8.16 -11.05
CA ILE A 199 2.03 -7.34 -11.83
C ILE A 199 2.51 -7.23 -13.27
N GLY A 200 1.68 -7.69 -14.20
CA GLY A 200 1.90 -7.59 -15.63
C GLY A 200 1.03 -6.54 -16.33
N ASP A 201 -0.06 -6.09 -15.69
CA ASP A 201 -0.94 -5.08 -16.25
C ASP A 201 -0.22 -3.75 -16.44
N ARG A 202 0.02 -3.40 -17.72
CA ARG A 202 0.78 -2.19 -18.09
C ARG A 202 0.11 -0.90 -17.63
N ARG A 203 -1.23 -0.88 -17.54
CA ARG A 203 -2.00 0.30 -17.09
C ARG A 203 -1.80 0.52 -15.60
N VAL A 204 -1.86 -0.55 -14.80
CA VAL A 204 -1.57 -0.51 -13.36
C VAL A 204 -0.12 -0.08 -13.11
N LEU A 205 0.85 -0.69 -13.81
CA LEU A 205 2.26 -0.31 -13.73
C LEU A 205 2.49 1.15 -14.12
N GLY A 206 1.78 1.63 -15.15
CA GLY A 206 1.80 3.03 -15.58
C GLY A 206 1.34 3.98 -14.47
N LEU A 207 0.21 3.67 -13.82
CA LEU A 207 -0.30 4.46 -12.70
C LEU A 207 0.66 4.48 -11.50
N VAL A 208 1.20 3.33 -11.10
CA VAL A 208 2.20 3.29 -10.02
C VAL A 208 3.39 4.17 -10.36
N LYS A 209 3.93 4.03 -11.57
CA LYS A 209 5.06 4.84 -12.04
C LYS A 209 4.73 6.35 -12.08
N SER A 210 3.52 6.73 -12.50
CA SER A 210 3.12 8.14 -12.54
C SER A 210 3.02 8.74 -11.13
N PHE A 211 2.53 8.00 -10.12
CA PHE A 211 2.53 8.43 -8.73
C PHE A 211 3.94 8.60 -8.15
N LEU A 212 4.87 7.71 -8.48
CA LEU A 212 6.27 7.86 -8.07
C LEU A 212 6.93 9.13 -8.66
N LYS A 213 6.49 9.54 -9.84
CA LYS A 213 7.03 10.71 -10.56
C LYS A 213 6.23 11.99 -10.40
N ALA A 214 5.16 11.99 -9.63
CA ALA A 214 4.25 13.14 -9.51
C ALA A 214 4.92 14.43 -8.99
N GLY A 215 6.05 14.32 -8.31
CA GLY A 215 6.79 15.46 -7.79
C GLY A 215 6.19 16.04 -6.50
N ILE A 216 6.85 17.09 -6.02
CA ILE A 216 6.54 17.74 -4.76
C ILE A 216 6.46 19.24 -5.01
N LEU A 217 5.37 19.87 -4.55
CA LEU A 217 5.26 21.34 -4.47
C LEU A 217 5.61 21.76 -3.05
N GLY A 218 6.77 22.41 -2.89
CA GLY A 218 7.26 22.88 -1.61
C GLY A 218 6.43 24.00 -1.01
N GLU A 219 6.60 24.29 0.28
CA GLU A 219 5.98 25.46 0.94
C GLU A 219 6.48 26.78 0.33
N ASP A 220 7.66 26.77 -0.29
CA ASP A 220 8.26 27.85 -1.07
C ASP A 220 7.67 28.02 -2.48
N GLN A 221 6.61 27.26 -2.81
CA GLN A 221 5.96 27.21 -4.14
C GLN A 221 6.90 26.71 -5.27
N VAL A 222 8.01 26.09 -4.92
CA VAL A 222 8.93 25.50 -5.91
C VAL A 222 8.52 24.04 -6.17
N HIS A 223 8.34 23.73 -7.45
CA HIS A 223 8.11 22.35 -7.90
C HIS A 223 9.43 21.59 -7.95
N ARG A 224 9.48 20.45 -7.30
CA ARG A 224 10.64 19.54 -7.30
C ARG A 224 10.23 18.21 -7.91
N GLU A 225 11.03 17.70 -8.84
CA GLU A 225 10.84 16.37 -9.39
C GLU A 225 11.15 15.30 -8.34
N SER A 226 10.42 14.17 -8.40
CA SER A 226 10.68 12.99 -7.60
C SER A 226 11.41 11.96 -8.45
N ASN A 227 12.73 11.86 -8.29
CA ASN A 227 13.56 10.90 -9.00
C ASN A 227 13.82 9.63 -8.17
N THR A 228 13.69 9.72 -6.86
CA THR A 228 13.76 8.63 -5.89
C THR A 228 12.65 8.77 -4.87
N GLY A 229 12.41 7.72 -4.13
CA GLY A 229 11.50 7.73 -2.99
C GLY A 229 10.01 7.66 -3.34
N THR A 230 9.23 7.60 -2.29
CA THR A 230 7.76 7.69 -2.33
C THR A 230 7.30 8.74 -1.34
N PRO A 231 6.38 9.64 -1.69
CA PRO A 231 5.99 10.75 -0.84
C PRO A 231 5.50 10.25 0.53
N GLN A 232 6.10 10.76 1.62
CA GLN A 232 5.60 10.49 2.96
C GLN A 232 4.20 11.11 3.11
N GLY A 233 3.17 10.26 3.28
CA GLY A 233 1.76 10.68 3.36
C GLY A 233 0.90 10.21 2.19
N GLY A 234 1.50 9.64 1.15
CA GLY A 234 0.76 8.92 0.11
C GLY A 234 0.13 7.63 0.66
N ILE A 235 -1.09 7.31 0.23
CA ILE A 235 -1.81 6.11 0.68
C ILE A 235 -1.12 4.82 0.19
N LEU A 236 -0.53 4.85 -0.99
CA LEU A 236 0.16 3.71 -1.59
C LEU A 236 1.61 3.54 -1.08
N SER A 237 2.20 4.60 -0.54
CA SER A 237 3.62 4.62 -0.14
C SER A 237 4.03 3.53 0.86
N PRO A 238 3.22 3.19 1.89
CA PRO A 238 3.57 2.12 2.82
C PRO A 238 3.67 0.74 2.14
N LEU A 239 2.75 0.43 1.23
CA LEU A 239 2.79 -0.83 0.48
C LEU A 239 4.02 -0.89 -0.42
N LEU A 240 4.32 0.20 -1.14
CA LEU A 240 5.49 0.27 -2.01
C LEU A 240 6.81 0.17 -1.23
N ALA A 241 6.87 0.76 -0.03
CA ALA A 241 8.02 0.61 0.85
C ALA A 241 8.21 -0.84 1.30
N ASN A 242 7.15 -1.54 1.69
CA ASN A 242 7.23 -2.96 2.05
C ASN A 242 7.71 -3.82 0.87
N ILE A 243 7.20 -3.57 -0.35
CA ILE A 243 7.67 -4.26 -1.56
C ILE A 243 9.16 -3.99 -1.82
N ALA A 244 9.63 -2.76 -1.60
CA ALA A 244 11.05 -2.42 -1.76
C ALA A 244 11.92 -3.12 -0.70
N LEU A 245 11.45 -3.16 0.55
CA LEU A 245 12.19 -3.70 1.69
C LEU A 245 12.18 -5.23 1.79
N GLU A 246 11.30 -5.91 1.06
CA GLU A 246 11.29 -7.37 0.98
C GLU A 246 12.66 -7.96 0.61
N VAL A 247 13.53 -7.18 -0.06
CA VAL A 247 14.91 -7.58 -0.35
C VAL A 247 15.71 -7.92 0.93
N LEU A 248 15.39 -7.28 2.04
CA LEU A 248 16.03 -7.58 3.32
C LEU A 248 15.57 -8.93 3.84
N ASP A 249 14.27 -9.20 3.78
CA ASP A 249 13.70 -10.48 4.20
C ASP A 249 14.27 -11.61 3.32
N GLU A 250 14.33 -11.42 2.00
CA GLU A 250 14.96 -12.38 1.07
C GLU A 250 16.46 -12.59 1.39
N HIS A 251 17.17 -11.54 1.81
CA HIS A 251 18.59 -11.64 2.15
C HIS A 251 18.80 -12.47 3.41
N PHE A 252 18.07 -12.19 4.47
CA PHE A 252 18.21 -12.90 5.76
C PHE A 252 17.58 -14.29 5.76
N ALA A 253 16.58 -14.55 4.92
CA ALA A 253 15.99 -15.88 4.75
C ALA A 253 16.88 -16.84 3.94
N ARG A 254 17.91 -16.36 3.24
CA ARG A 254 18.84 -17.24 2.51
C ARG A 254 19.63 -18.09 3.50
N PRO A 255 19.70 -19.43 3.31
CA PRO A 255 20.60 -20.26 4.10
C PRO A 255 22.02 -19.67 3.99
N LEU A 256 22.66 -19.44 5.11
CA LEU A 256 24.10 -19.10 5.12
C LEU A 256 24.85 -20.27 4.50
N GLY A 257 25.13 -20.18 3.20
CA GLY A 257 25.88 -21.18 2.47
C GLY A 257 27.32 -21.18 2.94
N GLY A 258 27.71 -22.22 3.66
CA GLY A 258 29.08 -22.47 4.04
C GLY A 258 29.22 -22.98 5.48
N ASN A 259 29.31 -24.30 5.64
CA ASN A 259 29.84 -25.02 6.83
C ASN A 259 29.40 -24.59 8.24
N LEU A 260 28.10 -24.59 8.50
CA LEU A 260 27.58 -24.77 9.85
C LEU A 260 26.80 -26.09 9.93
N SER A 261 27.49 -27.19 9.61
CA SER A 261 26.94 -28.54 9.70
C SER A 261 26.77 -29.07 11.13
N ASN A 262 26.84 -28.22 12.16
CA ASN A 262 26.71 -28.66 13.55
C ASN A 262 25.95 -27.73 14.50
N ALA A 263 25.11 -26.82 14.00
CA ALA A 263 24.12 -26.16 14.84
C ALA A 263 22.73 -26.54 14.34
N GLY A 264 22.17 -27.59 14.95
CA GLY A 264 20.89 -28.17 14.58
C GLY A 264 19.74 -27.15 14.64
N GLY A 265 18.92 -27.19 13.64
CA GLY A 265 17.65 -26.48 13.60
C GLY A 265 17.34 -25.93 12.24
N SER A 266 16.84 -26.78 11.33
CA SER A 266 16.19 -26.36 10.09
C SER A 266 15.04 -25.40 10.41
N LEU A 267 15.17 -24.13 10.03
CA LEU A 267 14.12 -23.12 10.08
C LEU A 267 13.08 -23.28 8.94
N THR A 268 12.91 -24.47 8.41
CA THR A 268 11.93 -24.80 7.37
C THR A 268 10.74 -25.60 7.91
N SER A 269 10.26 -25.29 9.10
CA SER A 269 8.91 -25.70 9.51
C SER A 269 8.02 -24.45 9.52
N SER A 270 7.23 -24.30 8.46
CA SER A 270 6.04 -23.43 8.52
C SER A 270 5.32 -23.69 9.84
N PRO A 271 5.01 -22.68 10.65
CA PRO A 271 4.18 -22.89 11.81
C PRO A 271 2.82 -23.36 11.31
N GLN A 272 2.49 -24.63 11.60
CA GLN A 272 1.13 -25.14 11.42
C GLN A 272 0.19 -24.21 12.19
N ARG A 273 -0.82 -23.67 11.50
CA ARG A 273 -1.93 -22.96 12.13
C ARG A 273 -2.50 -23.86 13.25
N PRO A 274 -2.72 -23.31 14.45
CA PRO A 274 -3.56 -24.01 15.42
C PRO A 274 -4.94 -24.20 14.78
N ALA A 275 -5.36 -25.43 14.65
CA ALA A 275 -6.71 -25.79 14.23
C ALA A 275 -7.70 -25.21 15.23
N GLY A 276 -8.64 -24.40 14.76
CA GLY A 276 -9.80 -23.99 15.54
C GLY A 276 -9.94 -22.48 15.79
N VAL A 277 -10.04 -21.66 14.72
CA VAL A 277 -10.71 -20.37 14.83
C VAL A 277 -11.78 -20.31 13.73
N PRO A 278 -13.08 -20.27 14.09
CA PRO A 278 -14.15 -20.18 13.10
C PRO A 278 -14.09 -18.84 12.36
N ALA A 279 -14.35 -18.90 11.07
CA ALA A 279 -14.60 -17.75 10.22
C ALA A 279 -15.89 -17.06 10.68
N GLY A 280 -15.78 -15.99 11.44
CA GLY A 280 -16.95 -15.23 11.85
C GLY A 280 -16.73 -14.40 13.10
N ALA A 281 -16.05 -13.27 12.98
CA ALA A 281 -16.22 -12.12 13.88
C ALA A 281 -15.58 -10.86 13.25
N LEU A 282 -16.24 -10.33 12.23
CA LEU A 282 -16.09 -8.93 11.82
C LEU A 282 -17.11 -8.12 12.62
N ARG A 283 -16.75 -7.62 13.80
CA ARG A 283 -17.40 -6.46 14.40
C ARG A 283 -16.38 -5.59 15.12
N ARG A 284 -16.45 -4.31 14.73
CA ARG A 284 -15.88 -3.05 15.23
C ARG A 284 -14.48 -2.72 14.77
#